data_c7f275e3541f9ea769bb35a18ce464f1
#
_entry.id   c7f275e3541f9ea769bb35a18ce464f1
#
_cell.length_a   1.000
_cell.length_b   1.000
_cell.length_c   1.000
_cell.angle_alpha   90.00
_cell.angle_beta   90.00
_cell.angle_gamma   90.00
#
_symmetry.space_group_name_H-M   'P 1'
#
loop_
_entity.id
_entity.type
_entity.pdbx_description
1 polymer ?
#
loop_
_entity_poly.entity_id
_entity_poly.type
_entity_poly.pdbx_seq_one_letter_code
_entity_poly.pdbx_strand_id
1 'polypeptide(L)'
;MKLDEVHEVKRRPEFQEFLREGGNIRPQDFQSALLAAGIPSVNLYQELEMNSRYVNAHSDVNYSGDIIQLHSHSFYEILYTRSETVQYLLGNERYSLKQGDIVFVPPGLSHRPLISEPVTEPYCRYVLWLSAEYIEQVRNILSEPNTVRTEGKVLRTFGTSMGEILHQHFRSAVEESGRKAPGWQAALYADAMLTLVQLYRAFSDIRVHTPNTEKQELLDDVLTYIKNNLSEKITLKDTARRFLVSESTISQLFRKRLGVSFYHCVTQHRLIAAKNLIMDGEPPGSIYGNVGFTDYSSFYRAFKQEYGMSPRKYLGWINGGGGS
;
A
#
# COMPACT_ATOMS: atom_id res chain seq x y z
N MET A 1 6.61 5.73 10.27
CA MET A 1 7.25 4.61 10.99
C MET A 1 8.24 3.94 10.06
N LYS A 2 9.47 3.77 10.49
CA LYS A 2 10.50 3.09 9.68
C LYS A 2 10.23 1.60 9.62
N LEU A 3 10.61 0.96 8.53
CA LEU A 3 10.39 -0.47 8.32
C LEU A 3 10.98 -1.34 9.43
N ASP A 4 12.17 -0.98 9.92
CA ASP A 4 12.82 -1.71 11.03
C ASP A 4 12.01 -1.65 12.33
N GLU A 5 11.37 -0.52 12.62
CA GLU A 5 10.48 -0.37 13.80
C GLU A 5 9.24 -1.29 13.67
N VAL A 6 8.66 -1.37 12.46
CA VAL A 6 7.54 -2.28 12.19
C VAL A 6 7.95 -3.73 12.39
N HIS A 7 9.13 -4.10 11.88
CA HIS A 7 9.63 -5.47 12.00
C HIS A 7 10.01 -5.81 13.43
N GLU A 8 10.54 -4.87 14.20
CA GLU A 8 10.85 -5.07 15.63
C GLU A 8 9.57 -5.33 16.42
N VAL A 9 8.51 -4.54 16.19
CA VAL A 9 7.21 -4.76 16.81
C VAL A 9 6.65 -6.13 16.43
N LYS A 10 6.67 -6.49 15.15
CA LYS A 10 6.17 -7.78 14.66
C LYS A 10 6.93 -8.99 15.21
N ARG A 11 8.19 -8.85 15.62
CA ARG A 11 9.04 -9.94 16.17
C ARG A 11 8.85 -10.16 17.68
N ARG A 12 8.21 -9.24 18.40
CA ARG A 12 8.02 -9.39 19.85
C ARG A 12 7.12 -10.57 20.17
N PRO A 13 7.50 -11.44 21.14
CA PRO A 13 6.72 -12.62 21.49
C PRO A 13 5.28 -12.31 21.84
N GLU A 14 5.04 -11.23 22.59
CA GLU A 14 3.72 -10.79 23.04
C GLU A 14 2.84 -10.42 21.83
N PHE A 15 3.43 -9.80 20.79
CA PHE A 15 2.73 -9.46 19.58
C PHE A 15 2.44 -10.70 18.71
N GLN A 16 3.38 -11.66 18.66
CA GLN A 16 3.19 -12.92 17.95
C GLN A 16 2.12 -13.80 18.62
N GLU A 17 2.08 -13.82 19.95
CA GLU A 17 1.06 -14.54 20.73
C GLU A 17 -0.32 -13.93 20.50
N PHE A 18 -0.44 -12.61 20.58
CA PHE A 18 -1.65 -11.87 20.29
C PHE A 18 -2.17 -12.14 18.86
N LEU A 19 -1.28 -12.22 17.85
CA LEU A 19 -1.66 -12.58 16.48
C LEU A 19 -2.16 -14.02 16.35
N ARG A 20 -1.59 -14.98 17.12
CA ARG A 20 -1.98 -16.40 17.11
C ARG A 20 -3.33 -16.65 17.75
N GLU A 21 -3.68 -15.88 18.76
CA GLU A 21 -4.94 -16.01 19.48
C GLU A 21 -6.16 -15.54 18.68
N GLY A 22 -5.97 -15.17 17.41
CA GLY A 22 -7.05 -14.83 16.46
C GLY A 22 -7.90 -13.64 16.88
N GLY A 23 -7.33 -12.76 17.70
CA GLY A 23 -8.00 -11.55 18.14
C GLY A 23 -8.26 -10.66 16.91
N ASN A 24 -9.53 -10.37 16.66
CA ASN A 24 -9.93 -9.23 15.83
C ASN A 24 -9.31 -7.99 16.47
N ILE A 25 -8.14 -7.60 15.99
CA ILE A 25 -7.39 -6.48 16.54
C ILE A 25 -8.09 -5.21 16.08
N ARG A 26 -8.97 -4.69 16.93
CA ARG A 26 -9.40 -3.32 16.74
C ARG A 26 -8.16 -2.42 16.86
N PRO A 27 -8.04 -1.34 16.07
CA PRO A 27 -6.90 -0.41 16.14
C PRO A 27 -6.59 0.05 17.57
N GLN A 28 -7.61 0.14 18.43
CA GLN A 28 -7.49 0.50 19.84
C GLN A 28 -6.81 -0.60 20.69
N ASP A 29 -7.07 -1.86 20.38
CA ASP A 29 -6.50 -3.01 21.13
C ASP A 29 -5.03 -3.18 20.73
N PHE A 30 -4.68 -2.92 19.47
CA PHE A 30 -3.31 -2.89 18.99
C PHE A 30 -2.48 -1.75 19.61
N GLN A 31 -3.04 -0.55 19.70
CA GLN A 31 -2.38 0.55 20.43
C GLN A 31 -2.17 0.20 21.91
N SER A 32 -3.14 -0.46 22.55
CA SER A 32 -3.03 -0.90 23.94
C SER A 32 -1.94 -1.96 24.10
N ALA A 33 -1.84 -2.91 23.17
CA ALA A 33 -0.78 -3.93 23.18
C ALA A 33 0.62 -3.31 22.95
N LEU A 34 0.74 -2.33 22.07
CA LEU A 34 1.99 -1.60 21.85
C LEU A 34 2.41 -0.80 23.09
N LEU A 35 1.47 -0.12 23.74
CA LEU A 35 1.72 0.62 24.99
C LEU A 35 2.13 -0.32 26.13
N ALA A 36 1.47 -1.49 26.24
CA ALA A 36 1.83 -2.53 27.23
C ALA A 36 3.23 -3.11 26.97
N ALA A 37 3.66 -3.16 25.70
CA ALA A 37 5.01 -3.55 25.29
C ALA A 37 6.06 -2.44 25.44
N GLY A 38 5.69 -1.27 26.02
CA GLY A 38 6.59 -0.14 26.22
C GLY A 38 6.95 0.62 24.94
N ILE A 39 6.18 0.41 23.87
CA ILE A 39 6.34 1.13 22.61
C ILE A 39 5.43 2.37 22.69
N PRO A 40 5.97 3.60 22.68
CA PRO A 40 5.14 4.80 22.67
C PRO A 40 4.19 4.75 21.50
N SER A 41 2.93 5.15 21.71
CA SER A 41 1.80 5.04 20.78
C SER A 41 2.24 5.21 19.32
N VAL A 42 2.46 4.08 18.67
CA VAL A 42 2.77 4.08 17.24
C VAL A 42 1.44 4.33 16.55
N ASN A 43 1.32 5.47 15.92
CA ASN A 43 0.21 5.69 15.03
C ASN A 43 0.36 4.67 13.89
N LEU A 44 -0.46 3.64 13.86
CA LEU A 44 -0.47 2.59 12.81
C LEU A 44 -0.59 3.16 11.40
N TYR A 45 -0.97 4.41 11.30
CA TYR A 45 -1.16 5.19 10.09
C TYR A 45 0.03 6.10 9.77
N GLN A 46 1.14 6.04 10.53
CA GLN A 46 2.34 6.74 10.11
C GLN A 46 2.78 6.20 8.76
N GLU A 47 3.04 7.13 7.86
CA GLU A 47 3.56 6.80 6.53
C GLU A 47 4.75 5.87 6.67
N LEU A 48 4.72 4.77 5.92
CA LEU A 48 5.86 3.87 5.84
C LEU A 48 7.00 4.61 5.15
N GLU A 49 8.17 4.56 5.74
CA GLU A 49 9.37 5.20 5.24
C GLU A 49 10.41 4.15 4.86
N MET A 50 11.12 4.42 3.78
CA MET A 50 12.27 3.61 3.40
C MET A 50 13.41 3.83 4.41
N ASN A 51 14.07 2.75 4.83
CA ASN A 51 15.26 2.82 5.68
C ASN A 51 16.54 3.11 4.87
N SER A 52 16.52 2.79 3.58
CA SER A 52 17.61 3.03 2.66
C SER A 52 17.27 4.11 1.65
N ARG A 53 18.28 4.75 1.12
CA ARG A 53 18.13 5.76 0.07
C ARG A 53 17.53 5.20 -1.21
N TYR A 54 17.82 3.96 -1.56
CA TYR A 54 17.50 3.41 -2.88
C TYR A 54 16.54 2.24 -2.87
N VAL A 55 16.86 1.18 -2.11
CA VAL A 55 16.10 -0.08 -2.14
C VAL A 55 15.95 -0.63 -0.74
N ASN A 56 14.74 -1.05 -0.39
CA ASN A 56 14.47 -1.94 0.74
C ASN A 56 13.86 -3.24 0.23
N ALA A 57 14.28 -4.37 0.82
CA ALA A 57 13.68 -5.67 0.56
C ALA A 57 13.33 -6.36 1.87
N HIS A 58 12.15 -6.96 1.94
CA HIS A 58 11.71 -7.72 3.12
C HIS A 58 10.67 -8.78 2.76
N SER A 59 10.48 -9.72 3.66
CA SER A 59 9.36 -10.66 3.62
C SER A 59 8.30 -10.21 4.59
N ASP A 60 7.04 -10.23 4.16
CA ASP A 60 5.92 -9.82 4.99
C ASP A 60 4.89 -10.96 5.11
N VAL A 61 4.30 -11.07 6.30
CA VAL A 61 3.28 -12.07 6.63
C VAL A 61 2.16 -11.38 7.39
N ASN A 62 0.94 -11.50 6.92
CA ASN A 62 -0.24 -10.91 7.54
C ASN A 62 -1.25 -11.98 7.90
N TYR A 63 -1.64 -12.00 9.16
CA TYR A 63 -2.60 -12.94 9.73
C TYR A 63 -4.02 -12.36 9.87
N SER A 64 -4.20 -11.06 9.60
CA SER A 64 -5.48 -10.37 9.71
C SER A 64 -5.58 -9.26 8.68
N GLY A 65 -6.78 -9.01 8.18
CA GLY A 65 -7.09 -7.91 7.26
C GLY A 65 -7.17 -6.53 7.90
N ASP A 66 -7.39 -6.48 9.20
CA ASP A 66 -7.66 -5.21 9.90
C ASP A 66 -6.41 -4.35 10.11
N ILE A 67 -5.22 -4.95 10.01
CA ILE A 67 -3.94 -4.26 10.25
C ILE A 67 -3.50 -3.42 9.04
N ILE A 68 -3.85 -3.86 7.82
CA ILE A 68 -3.44 -3.13 6.61
C ILE A 68 -4.64 -2.36 6.08
N GLN A 69 -4.72 -1.09 6.39
CA GLN A 69 -5.73 -0.21 5.83
C GLN A 69 -5.36 0.23 4.41
N LEU A 70 -6.32 0.87 3.73
CA LEU A 70 -6.07 1.51 2.45
C LEU A 70 -5.01 2.60 2.66
N HIS A 71 -3.88 2.46 1.97
CA HIS A 71 -2.76 3.38 2.09
C HIS A 71 -2.12 3.68 0.73
N SER A 72 -1.26 4.67 0.71
CA SER A 72 -0.34 4.98 -0.39
C SER A 72 0.98 5.47 0.20
N HIS A 73 2.03 5.45 -0.57
CA HIS A 73 3.37 5.88 -0.17
C HIS A 73 4.08 6.65 -1.30
N SER A 74 5.21 7.27 -1.00
CA SER A 74 5.98 8.12 -1.92
C SER A 74 7.03 7.37 -2.76
N PHE A 75 7.18 6.08 -2.54
CA PHE A 75 8.10 5.21 -3.25
C PHE A 75 7.35 4.19 -4.12
N TYR A 76 8.07 3.51 -5.01
CA TYR A 76 7.55 2.38 -5.76
C TYR A 76 7.58 1.12 -4.91
N GLU A 77 6.53 0.34 -4.95
CA GLU A 77 6.47 -0.96 -4.29
C GLU A 77 6.24 -2.06 -5.33
N ILE A 78 6.99 -3.15 -5.19
CA ILE A 78 6.80 -4.34 -6.01
C ILE A 78 6.60 -5.51 -5.06
N LEU A 79 5.46 -6.18 -5.19
CA LEU A 79 5.08 -7.32 -4.37
C LEU A 79 5.18 -8.60 -5.21
N TYR A 80 5.77 -9.63 -4.64
CA TYR A 80 5.71 -11.01 -5.14
C TYR A 80 4.84 -11.83 -4.19
N THR A 81 3.68 -12.27 -4.65
CA THR A 81 2.71 -13.03 -3.85
C THR A 81 3.18 -14.47 -3.64
N ARG A 82 3.23 -14.90 -2.38
CA ARG A 82 3.63 -16.27 -1.99
C ARG A 82 2.46 -17.12 -1.53
N SER A 83 1.33 -16.53 -1.21
CA SER A 83 0.09 -17.20 -0.83
C SER A 83 -0.63 -17.77 -2.03
N GLU A 84 -1.42 -18.82 -1.83
CA GLU A 84 -2.16 -19.48 -2.91
C GLU A 84 -3.20 -18.56 -3.54
N THR A 85 -3.95 -17.83 -2.72
CA THR A 85 -4.94 -16.84 -3.20
C THR A 85 -5.15 -15.74 -2.18
N VAL A 86 -5.18 -14.49 -2.64
CA VAL A 86 -5.57 -13.32 -1.85
C VAL A 86 -6.27 -12.30 -2.72
N GLN A 87 -7.31 -11.67 -2.19
CA GLN A 87 -7.94 -10.52 -2.83
C GLN A 87 -7.09 -9.28 -2.59
N TYR A 88 -6.89 -8.46 -3.60
CA TYR A 88 -6.07 -7.25 -3.53
C TYR A 88 -6.75 -6.08 -4.22
N LEU A 89 -6.84 -4.95 -3.54
CA LEU A 89 -7.30 -3.68 -4.10
C LEU A 89 -6.09 -2.87 -4.55
N LEU A 90 -6.05 -2.50 -5.82
CA LEU A 90 -5.03 -1.66 -6.43
C LEU A 90 -5.71 -0.48 -7.14
N GLY A 91 -5.63 0.70 -6.56
CA GLY A 91 -6.46 1.82 -6.96
C GLY A 91 -7.94 1.51 -6.73
N ASN A 92 -8.71 1.42 -7.80
CA ASN A 92 -10.14 1.05 -7.75
C ASN A 92 -10.41 -0.36 -8.30
N GLU A 93 -9.36 -1.05 -8.73
CA GLU A 93 -9.49 -2.37 -9.33
C GLU A 93 -9.19 -3.45 -8.30
N ARG A 94 -10.01 -4.49 -8.31
CA ARG A 94 -9.86 -5.64 -7.43
C ARG A 94 -9.34 -6.83 -8.23
N TYR A 95 -8.30 -7.45 -7.69
CA TYR A 95 -7.63 -8.60 -8.28
C TYR A 95 -7.67 -9.79 -7.34
N SER A 96 -7.89 -10.98 -7.88
CA SER A 96 -7.58 -12.24 -7.20
C SER A 96 -6.14 -12.60 -7.52
N LEU A 97 -5.24 -12.33 -6.59
CA LEU A 97 -3.83 -12.68 -6.71
C LEU A 97 -3.63 -14.15 -6.37
N LYS A 98 -2.73 -14.79 -7.09
CA LYS A 98 -2.27 -16.16 -6.86
C LYS A 98 -0.78 -16.17 -6.58
N GLN A 99 -0.30 -17.29 -6.06
CA GLN A 99 1.14 -17.50 -5.90
C GLN A 99 1.89 -17.16 -7.20
N GLY A 100 2.96 -16.42 -7.10
CA GLY A 100 3.76 -15.96 -8.22
C GLY A 100 3.27 -14.69 -8.90
N ASP A 101 2.09 -14.17 -8.55
CA ASP A 101 1.62 -12.89 -9.11
C ASP A 101 2.46 -11.73 -8.57
N ILE A 102 2.79 -10.81 -9.45
CA ILE A 102 3.51 -9.58 -9.15
C ILE A 102 2.53 -8.42 -9.13
N VAL A 103 2.59 -7.60 -8.08
CA VAL A 103 1.86 -6.32 -8.03
C VAL A 103 2.89 -5.20 -8.09
N PHE A 104 2.75 -4.32 -9.07
CA PHE A 104 3.54 -3.11 -9.21
C PHE A 104 2.71 -1.91 -8.77
N VAL A 105 3.15 -1.22 -7.73
CA VAL A 105 2.48 -0.07 -7.13
C VAL A 105 3.35 1.17 -7.29
N PRO A 106 2.97 2.13 -8.14
CA PRO A 106 3.67 3.41 -8.26
C PRO A 106 3.37 4.32 -7.06
N PRO A 107 4.19 5.35 -6.83
CA PRO A 107 3.93 6.36 -5.80
C PRO A 107 2.52 6.95 -5.87
N GLY A 108 1.93 7.19 -4.73
CA GLY A 108 0.61 7.82 -4.60
C GLY A 108 -0.59 6.93 -4.91
N LEU A 109 -0.39 5.72 -5.47
CA LEU A 109 -1.51 4.82 -5.76
C LEU A 109 -1.99 4.13 -4.48
N SER A 110 -3.29 4.27 -4.19
CA SER A 110 -3.91 3.61 -3.05
C SER A 110 -4.00 2.09 -3.27
N HIS A 111 -3.67 1.31 -2.25
CA HIS A 111 -3.71 -0.15 -2.34
C HIS A 111 -3.83 -0.82 -0.97
N ARG A 112 -4.30 -2.08 -0.95
CA ARG A 112 -4.30 -2.95 0.23
C ARG A 112 -4.65 -4.40 -0.13
N PRO A 113 -4.20 -5.42 0.63
CA PRO A 113 -4.82 -6.73 0.59
C PRO A 113 -6.23 -6.69 1.21
N LEU A 114 -7.14 -7.49 0.68
CA LEU A 114 -8.47 -7.73 1.22
C LEU A 114 -8.48 -9.15 1.79
N ILE A 115 -8.16 -9.28 3.06
CA ILE A 115 -8.07 -10.58 3.72
C ILE A 115 -9.45 -10.89 4.32
N SER A 116 -10.07 -11.97 3.84
CA SER A 116 -11.38 -12.41 4.32
C SER A 116 -11.25 -13.13 5.66
N GLU A 117 -12.16 -12.88 6.58
CA GLU A 117 -12.23 -13.61 7.83
C GLU A 117 -13.25 -14.78 7.76
N PRO A 118 -12.99 -15.89 8.43
CA PRO A 118 -11.78 -16.22 9.20
C PRO A 118 -10.56 -16.44 8.30
N VAL A 119 -9.39 -15.98 8.75
CA VAL A 119 -8.14 -16.19 8.03
C VAL A 119 -7.72 -17.66 8.16
N THR A 120 -7.82 -18.42 7.09
CA THR A 120 -7.40 -19.83 7.05
C THR A 120 -5.91 -19.96 6.83
N GLU A 121 -5.31 -19.05 6.05
CA GLU A 121 -3.88 -19.01 5.76
C GLU A 121 -3.38 -17.56 5.74
N PRO A 122 -2.17 -17.30 6.27
CA PRO A 122 -1.61 -15.95 6.27
C PRO A 122 -1.28 -15.47 4.85
N TYR A 123 -1.45 -14.18 4.62
CA TYR A 123 -0.96 -13.55 3.38
C TYR A 123 0.54 -13.33 3.46
N CYS A 124 1.28 -14.11 2.69
CA CYS A 124 2.74 -14.06 2.60
C CYS A 124 3.19 -13.41 1.29
N ARG A 125 4.20 -12.54 1.36
CA ARG A 125 4.77 -11.89 0.19
C ARG A 125 6.23 -11.51 0.39
N TYR A 126 6.96 -11.38 -0.71
CA TYR A 126 8.20 -10.62 -0.77
C TYR A 126 7.88 -9.21 -1.25
N VAL A 127 8.61 -8.25 -0.75
CA VAL A 127 8.39 -6.82 -1.00
C VAL A 127 9.70 -6.16 -1.37
N LEU A 128 9.69 -5.37 -2.45
CA LEU A 128 10.73 -4.43 -2.82
C LEU A 128 10.16 -3.02 -2.78
N TRP A 129 10.77 -2.13 -2.01
CA TRP A 129 10.53 -0.70 -2.06
C TRP A 129 11.67 -0.01 -2.79
N LEU A 130 11.34 0.84 -3.75
CA LEU A 130 12.30 1.50 -4.62
C LEU A 130 12.05 3.00 -4.59
N SER A 131 13.09 3.79 -4.32
CA SER A 131 12.98 5.24 -4.39
C SER A 131 12.85 5.72 -5.83
N ALA A 132 12.25 6.90 -6.02
CA ALA A 132 12.18 7.55 -7.34
C ALA A 132 13.59 7.79 -7.91
N GLU A 133 14.56 8.13 -7.04
CA GLU A 133 15.95 8.33 -7.42
C GLU A 133 16.58 7.04 -7.99
N TYR A 134 16.33 5.90 -7.37
CA TYR A 134 16.80 4.61 -7.86
C TYR A 134 16.19 4.24 -9.21
N ILE A 135 14.89 4.43 -9.36
CA ILE A 135 14.17 4.21 -10.63
C ILE A 135 14.78 5.05 -11.75
N GLU A 136 15.10 6.32 -11.48
CA GLU A 136 15.71 7.21 -12.47
C GLU A 136 17.13 6.75 -12.86
N GLN A 137 17.93 6.27 -11.91
CA GLN A 137 19.23 5.69 -12.20
C GLN A 137 19.12 4.46 -13.12
N VAL A 138 18.16 3.57 -12.84
CA VAL A 138 17.91 2.38 -13.68
C VAL A 138 17.45 2.79 -15.08
N ARG A 139 16.56 3.78 -15.21
CA ARG A 139 16.14 4.33 -16.50
C ARG A 139 17.31 4.84 -17.32
N ASN A 140 18.22 5.60 -16.70
CA ASN A 140 19.41 6.12 -17.37
C ASN A 140 20.35 5.01 -17.84
N ILE A 141 20.51 3.94 -17.06
CA ILE A 141 21.32 2.77 -17.43
C ILE A 141 20.69 2.03 -18.63
N LEU A 142 19.37 1.87 -18.63
CA LEU A 142 18.66 1.15 -19.68
C LEU A 142 18.49 1.99 -20.97
N SER A 143 18.73 3.30 -20.91
CA SER A 143 18.53 4.24 -22.02
C SER A 143 17.13 4.22 -22.64
N GLU A 144 16.13 3.82 -21.83
CA GLU A 144 14.76 3.62 -22.23
C GLU A 144 13.81 4.50 -21.39
N PRO A 145 13.23 5.56 -21.94
CA PRO A 145 12.44 6.54 -21.17
C PRO A 145 11.14 5.96 -20.57
N ASN A 146 10.61 4.87 -21.12
CA ASN A 146 9.33 4.27 -20.71
C ASN A 146 9.48 2.99 -19.87
N THR A 147 10.64 2.76 -19.25
CA THR A 147 10.97 1.53 -18.53
C THR A 147 10.13 1.30 -17.27
N VAL A 148 9.60 2.35 -16.67
CA VAL A 148 8.78 2.23 -15.46
C VAL A 148 7.46 2.92 -15.66
N ARG A 149 6.38 2.17 -15.48
CA ARG A 149 5.02 2.69 -15.64
C ARG A 149 4.64 3.60 -14.47
N THR A 150 3.77 4.55 -14.76
CA THR A 150 3.11 5.40 -13.75
C THR A 150 1.80 4.81 -13.24
N GLU A 151 1.36 3.70 -13.84
CA GLU A 151 0.12 3.00 -13.49
C GLU A 151 0.40 1.71 -12.71
N GLY A 152 -0.44 1.42 -11.74
CA GLY A 152 -0.42 0.13 -11.05
C GLY A 152 -0.72 -1.03 -12.00
N LYS A 153 -0.02 -2.15 -11.82
CA LYS A 153 -0.20 -3.34 -12.66
C LYS A 153 -0.06 -4.61 -11.84
N VAL A 154 -0.85 -5.60 -12.22
CA VAL A 154 -0.70 -6.97 -11.75
C VAL A 154 -0.26 -7.85 -12.91
N LEU A 155 0.78 -8.65 -12.69
CA LEU A 155 1.31 -9.60 -13.68
C LEU A 155 1.22 -11.01 -13.14
N ARG A 156 0.70 -11.93 -13.94
CA ARG A 156 0.68 -13.37 -13.62
C ARG A 156 1.92 -14.02 -14.18
N THR A 157 2.82 -14.44 -13.29
CA THR A 157 4.11 -15.00 -13.70
C THR A 157 4.33 -16.43 -13.23
N PHE A 158 3.43 -17.00 -12.44
CA PHE A 158 3.54 -18.37 -11.94
C PHE A 158 3.60 -19.38 -13.08
N GLY A 159 4.51 -20.35 -12.96
CA GLY A 159 4.70 -21.41 -13.96
C GLY A 159 5.40 -20.95 -15.24
N THR A 160 5.93 -19.72 -15.27
CA THR A 160 6.71 -19.20 -16.40
C THR A 160 8.20 -19.11 -16.02
N SER A 161 9.10 -19.22 -17.02
CA SER A 161 10.54 -19.02 -16.80
C SER A 161 10.85 -17.64 -16.21
N MET A 162 10.10 -16.63 -16.61
CA MET A 162 10.20 -15.28 -16.04
C MET A 162 9.82 -15.26 -14.56
N GLY A 163 8.75 -15.97 -14.19
CA GLY A 163 8.32 -16.10 -12.79
C GLY A 163 9.37 -16.74 -11.90
N GLU A 164 10.07 -17.76 -12.40
CA GLU A 164 11.18 -18.40 -11.69
C GLU A 164 12.36 -17.42 -11.47
N ILE A 165 12.73 -16.67 -12.52
CA ILE A 165 13.78 -15.65 -12.44
C ILE A 165 13.39 -14.55 -11.44
N LEU A 166 12.17 -14.03 -11.50
CA LEU A 166 11.67 -13.03 -10.57
C LEU A 166 11.67 -13.56 -9.13
N HIS A 167 11.20 -14.80 -8.92
CA HIS A 167 11.24 -15.41 -7.59
C HIS A 167 12.65 -15.48 -7.00
N GLN A 168 13.66 -15.84 -7.82
CA GLN A 168 15.06 -15.88 -7.39
C GLN A 168 15.56 -14.50 -6.98
N HIS A 169 15.30 -13.46 -7.77
CA HIS A 169 15.71 -12.08 -7.44
C HIS A 169 15.04 -11.56 -6.17
N PHE A 170 13.73 -11.78 -6.01
CA PHE A 170 13.03 -11.39 -4.79
C PHE A 170 13.58 -12.09 -3.55
N ARG A 171 13.80 -13.40 -3.65
CA ARG A 171 14.36 -14.18 -2.54
C ARG A 171 15.76 -13.73 -2.18
N SER A 172 16.65 -13.58 -3.17
CA SER A 172 18.01 -13.10 -2.98
C SER A 172 18.02 -11.70 -2.33
N ALA A 173 17.23 -10.75 -2.86
CA ALA A 173 17.11 -9.40 -2.30
C ALA A 173 16.70 -9.39 -0.82
N VAL A 174 15.73 -10.25 -0.45
CA VAL A 174 15.27 -10.38 0.94
C VAL A 174 16.34 -11.01 1.82
N GLU A 175 17.04 -12.06 1.33
CA GLU A 175 18.12 -12.70 2.06
C GLU A 175 19.31 -11.76 2.29
N GLU A 176 19.73 -10.99 1.28
CA GLU A 176 20.79 -10.00 1.38
C GLU A 176 20.44 -8.89 2.37
N SER A 177 19.22 -8.36 2.28
CA SER A 177 18.71 -7.36 3.22
C SER A 177 18.67 -7.85 4.67
N GLY A 178 18.43 -9.14 4.89
CA GLY A 178 18.38 -9.76 6.21
C GLY A 178 19.77 -10.09 6.78
N ARG A 179 20.68 -10.64 5.96
CA ARG A 179 22.01 -11.09 6.37
C ARG A 179 23.00 -9.95 6.52
N LYS A 180 22.89 -8.93 5.67
CA LYS A 180 23.80 -7.75 5.63
C LYS A 180 25.29 -8.14 5.58
N ALA A 181 25.62 -9.18 4.80
CA ALA A 181 27.00 -9.59 4.58
C ALA A 181 27.80 -8.53 3.80
N PRO A 182 29.14 -8.52 3.80
CA PRO A 182 29.91 -7.58 3.01
C PRO A 182 29.45 -7.55 1.54
N GLY A 183 29.13 -6.35 1.02
CA GLY A 183 28.62 -6.18 -0.35
C GLY A 183 27.11 -6.36 -0.52
N TRP A 184 26.36 -6.66 0.53
CA TRP A 184 24.92 -6.92 0.47
C TRP A 184 24.11 -5.82 -0.24
N GLN A 185 24.48 -4.55 -0.07
CA GLN A 185 23.77 -3.45 -0.73
C GLN A 185 23.94 -3.51 -2.25
N ALA A 186 25.12 -3.84 -2.74
CA ALA A 186 25.36 -3.98 -4.18
C ALA A 186 24.57 -5.16 -4.76
N ALA A 187 24.53 -6.30 -4.05
CA ALA A 187 23.73 -7.47 -4.43
C ALA A 187 22.23 -7.13 -4.43
N LEU A 188 21.73 -6.48 -3.37
CA LEU A 188 20.34 -6.02 -3.29
C LEU A 188 19.95 -5.10 -4.45
N TYR A 189 20.82 -4.13 -4.79
CA TYR A 189 20.56 -3.21 -5.90
C TYR A 189 20.61 -3.92 -7.25
N ALA A 190 21.50 -4.89 -7.43
CA ALA A 190 21.54 -5.71 -8.64
C ALA A 190 20.24 -6.55 -8.81
N ASP A 191 19.76 -7.20 -7.76
CA ASP A 191 18.52 -7.96 -7.80
C ASP A 191 17.30 -7.06 -8.10
N ALA A 192 17.24 -5.89 -7.50
CA ALA A 192 16.19 -4.91 -7.77
C ALA A 192 16.24 -4.40 -9.22
N MET A 193 17.44 -4.13 -9.77
CA MET A 193 17.61 -3.74 -11.18
C MET A 193 17.17 -4.86 -12.11
N LEU A 194 17.59 -6.09 -11.88
CA LEU A 194 17.20 -7.23 -12.70
C LEU A 194 15.69 -7.50 -12.64
N THR A 195 15.08 -7.32 -11.47
CA THR A 195 13.62 -7.36 -11.32
C THR A 195 12.95 -6.31 -12.21
N LEU A 196 13.42 -5.06 -12.19
CA LEU A 196 12.87 -3.99 -13.05
C LEU A 196 13.04 -4.29 -14.54
N VAL A 197 14.19 -4.86 -14.95
CA VAL A 197 14.42 -5.30 -16.34
C VAL A 197 13.40 -6.36 -16.77
N GLN A 198 13.14 -7.36 -15.92
CA GLN A 198 12.15 -8.40 -16.23
C GLN A 198 10.73 -7.81 -16.32
N LEU A 199 10.36 -6.91 -15.40
CA LEU A 199 9.08 -6.23 -15.43
C LEU A 199 8.92 -5.36 -16.68
N TYR A 200 9.96 -4.62 -17.07
CA TYR A 200 9.96 -3.85 -18.32
C TYR A 200 9.70 -4.74 -19.54
N ARG A 201 10.40 -5.86 -19.63
CA ARG A 201 10.19 -6.85 -20.71
C ARG A 201 8.77 -7.40 -20.71
N ALA A 202 8.25 -7.73 -19.50
CA ALA A 202 6.89 -8.22 -19.34
C ALA A 202 5.83 -7.19 -19.76
N PHE A 203 6.00 -5.94 -19.37
CA PHE A 203 5.06 -4.88 -19.76
C PHE A 203 5.09 -4.55 -21.25
N SER A 204 6.19 -4.85 -21.93
CA SER A 204 6.36 -4.67 -23.38
C SER A 204 5.86 -5.88 -24.17
N ASP A 205 5.70 -7.05 -23.57
CA ASP A 205 5.19 -8.25 -24.21
C ASP A 205 3.66 -8.34 -24.08
N ILE A 206 2.96 -8.17 -25.20
CA ILE A 206 1.49 -8.26 -25.30
C ILE A 206 0.96 -9.63 -24.83
N ARG A 207 1.81 -10.67 -24.84
CA ARG A 207 1.43 -12.04 -24.43
C ARG A 207 1.45 -12.26 -22.92
N VAL A 208 2.02 -11.35 -22.16
CA VAL A 208 2.01 -11.45 -20.70
C VAL A 208 0.62 -11.11 -20.16
N HIS A 209 -0.03 -12.10 -19.60
CA HIS A 209 -1.37 -11.97 -19.06
C HIS A 209 -1.37 -11.10 -17.80
N THR A 210 -2.04 -9.96 -17.86
CA THR A 210 -2.59 -9.33 -16.67
C THR A 210 -3.78 -10.16 -16.21
N PRO A 211 -3.87 -10.54 -14.92
CA PRO A 211 -5.10 -11.13 -14.41
C PRO A 211 -6.28 -10.22 -14.76
N ASN A 212 -7.38 -10.81 -15.23
CA ASN A 212 -8.60 -10.03 -15.37
C ASN A 212 -8.94 -9.47 -13.98
N THR A 213 -9.35 -8.21 -13.95
CA THR A 213 -10.05 -7.65 -12.79
C THR A 213 -11.22 -8.56 -12.48
N GLU A 214 -11.50 -8.82 -11.20
CA GLU A 214 -12.68 -9.55 -10.84
C GLU A 214 -13.92 -8.86 -11.41
N LYS A 215 -14.97 -9.66 -11.67
CA LYS A 215 -16.26 -9.13 -12.15
C LYS A 215 -16.63 -7.91 -11.32
N GLN A 216 -16.87 -6.80 -11.99
CA GLN A 216 -17.22 -5.53 -11.36
C GLN A 216 -18.39 -5.73 -10.43
N GLU A 217 -18.19 -5.49 -9.15
CA GLU A 217 -19.20 -5.58 -8.12
C GLU A 217 -19.63 -4.17 -7.70
N LEU A 218 -20.76 -4.07 -7.01
CA LEU A 218 -21.26 -2.80 -6.46
C LEU A 218 -20.18 -2.03 -5.66
N LEU A 219 -19.30 -2.75 -4.96
CA LEU A 219 -18.21 -2.13 -4.21
C LEU A 219 -17.26 -1.35 -5.13
N ASP A 220 -16.86 -1.96 -6.24
CA ASP A 220 -15.91 -1.38 -7.20
C ASP A 220 -16.51 -0.13 -7.86
N ASP A 221 -17.81 -0.20 -8.20
CA ASP A 221 -18.56 0.94 -8.74
C ASP A 221 -18.65 2.10 -7.73
N VAL A 222 -18.92 1.80 -6.46
CA VAL A 222 -19.01 2.81 -5.39
C VAL A 222 -17.63 3.40 -5.10
N LEU A 223 -16.56 2.61 -5.07
CA LEU A 223 -15.18 3.11 -4.89
C LEU A 223 -14.76 4.03 -6.05
N THR A 224 -15.09 3.64 -7.28
CA THR A 224 -14.86 4.46 -8.48
C THR A 224 -15.63 5.79 -8.40
N TYR A 225 -16.89 5.74 -7.98
CA TYR A 225 -17.68 6.94 -7.75
C TYR A 225 -17.06 7.85 -6.69
N ILE A 226 -16.65 7.31 -5.55
CA ILE A 226 -15.99 8.08 -4.49
C ILE A 226 -14.75 8.78 -5.05
N LYS A 227 -13.85 8.04 -5.71
CA LYS A 227 -12.60 8.59 -6.25
C LYS A 227 -12.84 9.74 -7.24
N ASN A 228 -13.83 9.58 -8.12
CA ASN A 228 -14.10 10.56 -9.18
C ASN A 228 -14.87 11.80 -8.69
N ASN A 229 -15.36 11.79 -7.44
CA ASN A 229 -16.19 12.88 -6.90
C ASN A 229 -15.68 13.38 -5.54
N LEU A 230 -14.37 13.24 -5.23
CA LEU A 230 -13.82 13.57 -3.90
C LEU A 230 -14.07 15.03 -3.48
N SER A 231 -14.04 15.97 -4.42
CA SER A 231 -14.32 17.40 -4.17
C SER A 231 -15.78 17.68 -3.83
N GLU A 232 -16.68 16.77 -4.20
CA GLU A 232 -18.11 16.94 -4.03
C GLU A 232 -18.61 16.48 -2.65
N LYS A 233 -19.84 16.85 -2.31
CA LYS A 233 -20.51 16.35 -1.11
C LYS A 233 -20.96 14.90 -1.34
N ILE A 234 -20.19 13.93 -0.85
CA ILE A 234 -20.53 12.52 -0.91
C ILE A 234 -21.29 12.11 0.35
N THR A 235 -22.56 11.67 0.20
CA THR A 235 -23.37 11.16 1.31
C THR A 235 -23.77 9.71 1.05
N LEU A 236 -23.95 8.93 2.12
CA LEU A 236 -24.42 7.56 2.04
C LEU A 236 -25.77 7.48 1.33
N LYS A 237 -26.68 8.43 1.63
CA LYS A 237 -28.03 8.54 1.04
C LYS A 237 -27.97 8.76 -0.48
N ASP A 238 -27.18 9.72 -0.94
CA ASP A 238 -27.08 10.04 -2.37
C ASP A 238 -26.37 8.92 -3.14
N THR A 239 -25.37 8.31 -2.53
CA THR A 239 -24.70 7.13 -3.08
C THR A 239 -25.67 5.94 -3.21
N ALA A 240 -26.43 5.64 -2.17
CA ALA A 240 -27.43 4.58 -2.21
C ALA A 240 -28.49 4.80 -3.32
N ARG A 241 -28.97 6.05 -3.45
CA ARG A 241 -29.90 6.43 -4.52
C ARG A 241 -29.29 6.25 -5.90
N ARG A 242 -28.03 6.66 -6.08
CA ARG A 242 -27.32 6.55 -7.37
C ARG A 242 -27.19 5.11 -7.84
N PHE A 243 -26.88 4.20 -6.93
CA PHE A 243 -26.68 2.77 -7.23
C PHE A 243 -27.93 1.92 -7.04
N LEU A 244 -29.09 2.54 -6.81
CA LEU A 244 -30.40 1.87 -6.67
C LEU A 244 -30.42 0.80 -5.58
N VAL A 245 -29.75 1.05 -4.46
CA VAL A 245 -29.67 0.17 -3.29
C VAL A 245 -30.04 0.92 -2.01
N SER A 246 -30.22 0.20 -0.90
CA SER A 246 -30.45 0.84 0.40
C SER A 246 -29.14 1.37 1.01
N GLU A 247 -29.24 2.37 1.90
CA GLU A 247 -28.11 2.87 2.69
C GLU A 247 -27.48 1.75 3.54
N SER A 248 -28.32 0.86 4.07
CA SER A 248 -27.86 -0.31 4.84
C SER A 248 -27.04 -1.27 3.97
N THR A 249 -27.40 -1.46 2.70
CA THR A 249 -26.65 -2.30 1.76
C THR A 249 -25.23 -1.77 1.59
N ILE A 250 -25.07 -0.47 1.30
CA ILE A 250 -23.72 0.13 1.16
C ILE A 250 -22.96 0.06 2.49
N SER A 251 -23.60 0.41 3.60
CA SER A 251 -22.95 0.40 4.92
C SER A 251 -22.44 -1.00 5.30
N GLN A 252 -23.23 -2.05 5.06
CA GLN A 252 -22.85 -3.43 5.29
C GLN A 252 -21.75 -3.89 4.32
N LEU A 253 -21.82 -3.49 3.05
CA LEU A 253 -20.84 -3.82 2.04
C LEU A 253 -19.46 -3.32 2.44
N PHE A 254 -19.34 -2.04 2.85
CA PHE A 254 -18.09 -1.45 3.30
C PHE A 254 -17.54 -2.13 4.56
N ARG A 255 -18.40 -2.39 5.57
CA ARG A 255 -17.96 -3.08 6.79
C ARG A 255 -17.51 -4.51 6.52
N LYS A 256 -18.24 -5.28 5.71
CA LYS A 256 -17.91 -6.68 5.42
C LYS A 256 -16.69 -6.84 4.51
N ARG A 257 -16.54 -5.96 3.51
CA ARG A 257 -15.50 -6.11 2.48
C ARG A 257 -14.24 -5.31 2.79
N LEU A 258 -14.39 -4.15 3.44
CA LEU A 258 -13.27 -3.24 3.72
C LEU A 258 -12.96 -3.08 5.21
N GLY A 259 -13.78 -3.63 6.11
CA GLY A 259 -13.60 -3.50 7.56
C GLY A 259 -13.84 -2.07 8.09
N VAL A 260 -14.22 -1.11 7.25
CA VAL A 260 -14.37 0.30 7.60
C VAL A 260 -15.76 0.83 7.27
N SER A 261 -16.14 1.98 7.85
CA SER A 261 -17.39 2.64 7.48
C SER A 261 -17.25 3.36 6.13
N PHE A 262 -18.39 3.58 5.45
CA PHE A 262 -18.44 4.35 4.20
C PHE A 262 -17.77 5.73 4.33
N TYR A 263 -18.11 6.50 5.37
CA TYR A 263 -17.53 7.82 5.57
C TYR A 263 -16.04 7.80 5.92
N HIS A 264 -15.60 6.78 6.63
CA HIS A 264 -14.16 6.60 6.88
C HIS A 264 -13.41 6.34 5.57
N CYS A 265 -13.93 5.48 4.70
CA CYS A 265 -13.35 5.23 3.37
C CYS A 265 -13.31 6.51 2.51
N VAL A 266 -14.39 7.31 2.48
CA VAL A 266 -14.39 8.62 1.78
C VAL A 266 -13.29 9.53 2.33
N THR A 267 -13.17 9.60 3.66
CA THR A 267 -12.15 10.43 4.32
C THR A 267 -10.73 9.96 3.98
N GLN A 268 -10.47 8.66 4.00
CA GLN A 268 -9.17 8.09 3.61
C GLN A 268 -8.80 8.46 2.16
N HIS A 269 -9.72 8.30 1.22
CA HIS A 269 -9.48 8.69 -0.18
C HIS A 269 -9.17 10.18 -0.32
N ARG A 270 -9.88 11.05 0.40
CA ARG A 270 -9.60 12.50 0.44
C ARG A 270 -8.22 12.81 1.00
N LEU A 271 -7.84 12.13 2.07
CA LEU A 271 -6.53 12.33 2.70
C LEU A 271 -5.38 11.82 1.82
N ILE A 272 -5.57 10.71 1.11
CA ILE A 272 -4.61 10.21 0.12
C ILE A 272 -4.45 11.22 -1.02
N ALA A 273 -5.56 11.74 -1.55
CA ALA A 273 -5.52 12.77 -2.59
C ALA A 273 -4.83 14.05 -2.11
N ALA A 274 -5.13 14.50 -0.88
CA ALA A 274 -4.46 15.65 -0.28
C ALA A 274 -2.96 15.44 -0.11
N LYS A 275 -2.56 14.26 0.35
CA LYS A 275 -1.15 13.89 0.47
C LYS A 275 -0.42 13.93 -0.87
N ASN A 276 -1.03 13.41 -1.93
CA ASN A 276 -0.45 13.45 -3.27
C ASN A 276 -0.27 14.90 -3.76
N LEU A 277 -1.26 15.78 -3.57
CA LEU A 277 -1.14 17.20 -3.90
C LEU A 277 0.00 17.89 -3.13
N ILE A 278 0.18 17.55 -1.84
CA ILE A 278 1.31 18.08 -1.05
C ILE A 278 2.65 17.57 -1.61
N MET A 279 2.73 16.32 -2.02
CA MET A 279 3.92 15.74 -2.64
C MET A 279 4.24 16.40 -3.99
N ASP A 280 3.23 16.81 -4.74
CA ASP A 280 3.34 17.55 -6.00
C ASP A 280 3.70 19.05 -5.77
N GLY A 281 3.87 19.46 -4.50
CA GLY A 281 4.29 20.81 -4.13
C GLY A 281 3.16 21.80 -3.82
N GLU A 282 1.92 21.35 -3.84
CA GLU A 282 0.78 22.21 -3.52
C GLU A 282 0.77 22.63 -2.03
N PRO A 283 0.51 23.92 -1.74
CA PRO A 283 0.50 24.40 -0.37
C PRO A 283 -0.67 23.82 0.43
N PRO A 284 -0.43 23.22 1.62
CA PRO A 284 -1.46 22.56 2.41
C PRO A 284 -2.67 23.39 2.77
N GLY A 285 -2.52 24.72 2.81
CA GLY A 285 -3.61 25.65 3.14
C GLY A 285 -4.66 25.83 2.03
N SER A 286 -4.35 25.47 0.80
CA SER A 286 -5.23 25.66 -0.37
C SER A 286 -5.93 24.38 -0.84
N ILE A 287 -5.45 23.20 -0.46
CA ILE A 287 -5.90 21.95 -1.05
C ILE A 287 -7.14 21.34 -0.40
N TYR A 288 -7.49 21.72 0.83
CA TYR A 288 -8.58 21.06 1.58
C TYR A 288 -9.93 21.08 0.84
N GLY A 289 -10.27 22.18 0.19
CA GLY A 289 -11.49 22.29 -0.63
C GLY A 289 -11.43 21.41 -1.88
N ASN A 290 -10.27 21.35 -2.54
CA ASN A 290 -10.08 20.56 -3.76
C ASN A 290 -10.28 19.05 -3.52
N VAL A 291 -9.99 18.60 -2.30
CA VAL A 291 -10.20 17.21 -1.90
C VAL A 291 -11.50 16.97 -1.11
N GLY A 292 -12.38 18.00 -1.01
CA GLY A 292 -13.74 17.86 -0.51
C GLY A 292 -13.93 18.04 1.00
N PHE A 293 -12.96 18.62 1.73
CA PHE A 293 -13.20 19.08 3.10
C PHE A 293 -13.86 20.46 3.09
N THR A 294 -14.85 20.64 3.95
CA THR A 294 -15.60 21.90 4.06
C THR A 294 -14.81 23.03 4.69
N ASP A 295 -13.86 22.71 5.56
CA ASP A 295 -13.00 23.66 6.25
C ASP A 295 -11.63 23.09 6.56
N TYR A 296 -10.65 23.99 6.72
CA TYR A 296 -9.27 23.63 7.00
C TYR A 296 -9.09 22.92 8.36
N SER A 297 -9.89 23.26 9.35
CA SER A 297 -9.76 22.67 10.69
C SER A 297 -10.15 21.18 10.69
N SER A 298 -11.21 20.83 9.96
CA SER A 298 -11.62 19.44 9.77
C SER A 298 -10.58 18.65 8.98
N PHE A 299 -10.04 19.24 7.90
CA PHE A 299 -8.93 18.65 7.15
C PHE A 299 -7.69 18.45 8.04
N TYR A 300 -7.26 19.48 8.75
CA TYR A 300 -6.09 19.44 9.61
C TYR A 300 -6.20 18.31 10.66
N ARG A 301 -7.35 18.20 11.34
CA ARG A 301 -7.58 17.15 12.35
C ARG A 301 -7.54 15.77 11.73
N ALA A 302 -8.24 15.56 10.61
CA ALA A 302 -8.27 14.29 9.93
C ALA A 302 -6.87 13.90 9.43
N PHE A 303 -6.14 14.83 8.80
CA PHE A 303 -4.78 14.59 8.31
C PHE A 303 -3.80 14.26 9.44
N LYS A 304 -3.87 15.03 10.56
CA LYS A 304 -3.02 14.77 11.73
C LYS A 304 -3.34 13.44 12.39
N GLN A 305 -4.61 13.05 12.44
CA GLN A 305 -5.04 11.76 12.97
C GLN A 305 -4.54 10.61 12.09
N GLU A 306 -4.64 10.75 10.77
CA GLU A 306 -4.25 9.72 9.79
C GLU A 306 -2.72 9.57 9.72
N TYR A 307 -1.99 10.67 9.56
CA TYR A 307 -0.53 10.64 9.31
C TYR A 307 0.35 10.99 10.51
N GLY A 308 -0.23 11.21 11.70
CA GLY A 308 0.51 11.52 12.93
C GLY A 308 1.13 12.91 12.96
N MET A 309 1.09 13.67 11.87
CA MET A 309 1.68 15.01 11.77
C MET A 309 0.77 15.98 11.01
N SER A 310 1.01 17.28 11.19
CA SER A 310 0.24 18.30 10.46
C SER A 310 0.61 18.32 8.97
N PRO A 311 -0.31 18.76 8.07
CA PRO A 311 -0.03 18.89 6.64
C PRO A 311 1.21 19.74 6.33
N ARG A 312 1.42 20.82 7.09
CA ARG A 312 2.60 21.70 6.92
C ARG A 312 3.89 21.02 7.36
N LYS A 313 3.84 20.24 8.46
CA LYS A 313 5.01 19.47 8.92
C LYS A 313 5.34 18.37 7.91
N TYR A 314 4.33 17.74 7.32
CA TYR A 314 4.48 16.73 6.27
C TYR A 314 5.18 17.31 5.02
N LEU A 315 4.76 18.51 4.56
CA LEU A 315 5.43 19.22 3.45
C LEU A 315 6.90 19.52 3.77
N GLY A 316 7.19 20.02 4.98
CA GLY A 316 8.55 20.30 5.43
C GLY A 316 9.42 19.05 5.48
N TRP A 317 8.83 17.93 5.90
CA TRP A 317 9.50 16.62 5.95
C TRP A 317 9.85 16.08 4.55
N ILE A 318 8.94 16.20 3.57
CA ILE A 318 9.19 15.81 2.18
C ILE A 318 10.33 16.67 1.59
N ASN A 319 10.27 17.99 1.76
CA ASN A 319 11.23 18.94 1.19
C ASN A 319 12.61 18.88 1.87
N GLY A 320 12.67 18.44 3.14
CA GLY A 320 13.91 18.33 3.92
C GLY A 320 14.64 17.00 3.77
N GLY A 321 14.21 16.11 2.85
CA GLY A 321 14.79 14.77 2.67
C GLY A 321 14.73 13.98 3.97
N GLY A 322 13.58 13.41 4.31
CA GLY A 322 13.29 12.59 5.48
C GLY A 322 14.44 12.33 6.44
N GLY A 323 14.53 13.13 7.46
CA GLY A 323 15.28 13.01 8.72
C GLY A 323 16.70 12.46 8.73
N SER A 324 17.61 13.29 9.16
CA SER A 324 18.87 12.87 9.78
C SER A 324 18.63 12.00 11.00
#